data_938c795174794b0e9453daea72ab8b3d
#
_entry.id   938c795174794b0e9453daea72ab8b3d
#
_cell.length_a   1.000
_cell.length_b   1.000
_cell.length_c   1.000
_cell.angle_alpha   90.00
_cell.angle_beta   90.00
_cell.angle_gamma   90.00
#
_symmetry.space_group_name_H-M   'P 1'
#
loop_
_entity.id
_entity.type
_entity.pdbx_description
1 polymer ?
#
loop_
_entity_poly.entity_id
_entity_poly.type
_entity_poly.pdbx_seq_one_letter_code
_entity_poly.pdbx_strand_id
1 'polypeptide(L)'
;MSRAAECRRYTKSITHEVKYLSMKSIRRVIGRAVLVGCVAFPLLAWPVSAEVISSKPEGSAKETLERGLSAMVGAPIIIDSIEPTPAPELVEVNIAGDTFFATADGKFLLLNGDLLSITETGAVNLSEEKRVVKRLGLISDLDTSEMIVFAPAGPVKDYINVFTDITCGYCRKLHLEMDDLNQRGIEVRYLAYPRGGPDSQGASQLATAWCSKNRQATLTRMKAGVELPINDCADNPIAKHFALGNELGVRGTPAIVTSSGMMIPGYRPAADLAQMIGVE
;
A
#
# COMPACT_ATOMS: atom_id res chain seq x y z
N MET A 1 26.35 20.94 -19.14
CA MET A 1 24.92 20.53 -19.11
C MET A 1 24.34 21.06 -17.81
N SER A 2 23.32 21.91 -17.89
CA SER A 2 22.91 22.86 -16.86
C SER A 2 22.09 22.23 -15.73
N ARG A 3 22.36 22.60 -14.47
CA ARG A 3 21.61 22.24 -13.24
C ARG A 3 20.07 22.45 -13.33
N ALA A 4 19.62 23.27 -14.28
CA ALA A 4 18.21 23.52 -14.54
C ALA A 4 17.46 22.33 -15.20
N ALA A 5 18.15 21.42 -15.87
CA ALA A 5 17.57 20.25 -16.51
C ALA A 5 17.35 19.07 -15.53
N GLU A 6 18.13 19.05 -14.44
CA GLU A 6 18.02 18.05 -13.38
C GLU A 6 16.87 18.35 -12.40
N CYS A 7 16.68 19.64 -12.10
CA CYS A 7 15.58 20.09 -11.24
C CYS A 7 14.20 19.83 -11.90
N ARG A 8 14.11 19.93 -13.24
CA ARG A 8 12.87 19.69 -13.99
C ARG A 8 12.49 18.19 -14.11
N ARG A 9 13.44 17.27 -13.95
CA ARG A 9 13.19 15.82 -13.91
C ARG A 9 12.70 15.38 -12.53
N TYR A 10 13.21 16.01 -11.48
CA TYR A 10 12.81 15.71 -10.10
C TYR A 10 11.37 16.13 -9.80
N THR A 11 10.97 17.32 -10.24
CA THR A 11 9.58 17.81 -10.09
C THR A 11 8.55 17.00 -10.89
N LYS A 12 8.93 16.39 -12.04
CA LYS A 12 8.03 15.55 -12.82
C LYS A 12 7.77 14.18 -12.20
N SER A 13 8.71 13.64 -11.44
CA SER A 13 8.57 12.36 -10.72
C SER A 13 7.62 12.50 -9.53
N ILE A 14 7.77 13.58 -8.76
CA ILE A 14 6.93 13.83 -7.57
C ILE A 14 5.45 14.03 -7.95
N THR A 15 5.16 14.72 -9.07
CA THR A 15 3.78 14.95 -9.51
C THR A 15 3.08 13.68 -10.02
N HIS A 16 3.81 12.63 -10.37
CA HIS A 16 3.21 11.38 -10.85
C HIS A 16 2.80 10.45 -9.69
N GLU A 17 3.56 10.42 -8.61
CA GLU A 17 3.26 9.58 -7.44
C GLU A 17 2.14 10.17 -6.56
N VAL A 18 2.11 11.49 -6.38
CA VAL A 18 1.05 12.16 -5.61
C VAL A 18 -0.32 12.08 -6.31
N LYS A 19 -0.36 11.93 -7.63
CA LYS A 19 -1.62 11.71 -8.37
C LYS A 19 -2.28 10.36 -8.12
N TYR A 20 -1.55 9.36 -7.64
CA TYR A 20 -2.11 8.02 -7.40
C TYR A 20 -2.97 7.94 -6.13
N LEU A 21 -2.80 8.85 -5.18
CA LEU A 21 -3.53 8.88 -3.91
C LEU A 21 -4.91 9.58 -3.98
N SER A 22 -5.27 10.23 -5.09
CA SER A 22 -6.51 11.03 -5.13
C SER A 22 -7.29 10.99 -6.45
N MET A 23 -7.18 9.97 -7.29
CA MET A 23 -7.78 10.01 -8.64
C MET A 23 -9.20 9.45 -8.76
N LYS A 24 -10.02 9.39 -7.70
CA LYS A 24 -11.45 9.04 -7.86
C LYS A 24 -12.47 10.13 -7.50
N SER A 25 -12.07 11.33 -7.08
CA SER A 25 -13.09 12.32 -6.66
C SER A 25 -13.02 13.74 -7.24
N ILE A 26 -12.09 14.10 -8.12
CA ILE A 26 -12.01 15.47 -8.61
C ILE A 26 -12.03 15.53 -10.14
N ARG A 27 -13.19 15.26 -10.72
CA ARG A 27 -13.57 15.79 -12.05
C ARG A 27 -14.79 16.67 -11.89
N ARG A 28 -14.56 17.95 -11.64
CA ARG A 28 -15.40 19.13 -12.05
C ARG A 28 -14.92 20.34 -11.28
N VAL A 29 -14.55 21.31 -12.06
CA VAL A 29 -14.24 22.72 -11.77
C VAL A 29 -12.78 23.08 -12.05
N ILE A 30 -12.44 23.36 -13.28
CA ILE A 30 -11.53 24.45 -13.66
C ILE A 30 -11.95 24.94 -15.04
N GLY A 31 -12.61 26.04 -15.07
CA GLY A 31 -12.77 26.88 -16.24
C GLY A 31 -12.43 28.32 -15.85
N ARG A 32 -11.51 28.87 -16.62
CA ARG A 32 -11.25 30.28 -16.93
C ARG A 32 -9.91 30.87 -16.52
N ALA A 33 -9.19 31.18 -17.58
CA ALA A 33 -7.95 31.90 -17.65
C ALA A 33 -8.07 33.36 -17.17
N VAL A 34 -7.00 33.87 -16.56
CA VAL A 34 -6.71 35.32 -16.50
C VAL A 34 -5.26 35.55 -16.95
N LEU A 35 -5.14 36.27 -18.07
CA LEU A 35 -3.92 36.89 -18.55
C LEU A 35 -3.60 38.08 -17.64
N VAL A 36 -2.37 38.17 -17.11
CA VAL A 36 -1.86 39.41 -16.50
C VAL A 36 -0.48 39.73 -17.06
N GLY A 37 -0.37 40.96 -17.51
CA GLY A 37 0.73 41.50 -18.27
C GLY A 37 1.99 41.75 -17.46
N CYS A 38 3.12 41.76 -18.19
CA CYS A 38 4.44 42.18 -17.73
C CYS A 38 4.51 43.69 -17.53
N VAL A 39 4.82 44.12 -16.29
CA VAL A 39 5.27 45.46 -16.01
C VAL A 39 6.71 45.39 -15.51
N ALA A 40 7.61 46.01 -16.25
CA ALA A 40 9.02 46.16 -15.89
C ALA A 40 9.18 47.19 -14.76
N PHE A 41 9.82 46.82 -13.65
CA PHE A 41 10.22 47.73 -12.59
C PHE A 41 11.75 47.82 -12.50
N PRO A 42 12.33 49.01 -12.25
CA PRO A 42 13.75 49.19 -12.20
C PRO A 42 14.37 48.69 -10.90
N LEU A 43 15.57 48.10 -11.01
CA LEU A 43 16.43 47.64 -9.93
C LEU A 43 16.94 48.81 -9.05
N LEU A 44 16.37 48.94 -7.87
CA LEU A 44 16.95 49.62 -6.74
C LEU A 44 17.52 48.61 -5.76
N ALA A 45 18.84 48.54 -5.67
CA ALA A 45 19.56 47.69 -4.74
C ALA A 45 19.41 48.26 -3.31
N TRP A 46 18.63 47.52 -2.48
CA TRP A 46 18.63 47.71 -1.04
C TRP A 46 19.60 46.72 -0.39
N PRO A 47 20.29 47.12 0.70
CA PRO A 47 21.13 46.19 1.45
C PRO A 47 20.25 45.16 2.13
N VAL A 48 20.41 43.89 1.75
CA VAL A 48 19.80 42.75 2.44
C VAL A 48 20.56 42.59 3.76
N SER A 49 20.04 43.16 4.83
CA SER A 49 20.39 42.70 6.18
C SER A 49 19.80 41.31 6.34
N ALA A 50 20.66 40.29 6.46
CA ALA A 50 20.24 38.93 6.81
C ALA A 50 19.80 38.94 8.30
N GLU A 51 18.58 39.35 8.56
CA GLU A 51 17.91 38.98 9.80
C GLU A 51 17.61 37.48 9.73
N VAL A 52 18.35 36.70 10.50
CA VAL A 52 18.00 35.35 10.85
C VAL A 52 16.67 35.43 11.62
N ILE A 53 15.56 35.31 10.90
CA ILE A 53 14.26 35.22 11.52
C ILE A 53 14.20 33.84 12.19
N SER A 54 14.62 33.78 13.44
CA SER A 54 14.29 32.72 14.38
C SER A 54 12.82 32.92 14.79
N SER A 55 11.89 32.64 13.88
CA SER A 55 10.49 32.56 14.24
C SER A 55 10.26 31.18 14.86
N LYS A 56 10.08 31.15 16.18
CA LYS A 56 9.48 30.04 16.91
C LYS A 56 8.20 29.67 16.15
N PRO A 57 8.00 28.43 15.72
CA PRO A 57 6.79 28.06 14.97
C PRO A 57 5.57 28.27 15.86
N GLU A 58 4.69 29.18 15.46
CA GLU A 58 3.36 29.34 16.04
C GLU A 58 2.51 28.17 15.54
N GLY A 59 2.30 27.18 16.36
CA GLY A 59 1.48 26.01 16.11
C GLY A 59 2.16 24.72 16.55
N SER A 60 1.37 23.71 16.87
CA SER A 60 1.88 22.36 17.13
C SER A 60 2.42 21.74 15.83
N ALA A 61 3.32 20.75 15.96
CA ALA A 61 3.80 19.97 14.79
C ALA A 61 2.64 19.44 13.95
N LYS A 62 1.55 19.01 14.61
CA LYS A 62 0.32 18.56 13.99
C LYS A 62 -0.29 19.62 13.07
N GLU A 63 -0.51 20.83 13.57
CA GLU A 63 -1.09 21.93 12.79
C GLU A 63 -0.21 22.35 11.60
N THR A 64 1.10 22.31 11.80
CA THR A 64 2.07 22.63 10.75
C THR A 64 2.01 21.62 9.61
N LEU A 65 1.98 20.34 9.95
CA LEU A 65 1.86 19.22 8.99
C LEU A 65 0.49 19.22 8.29
N GLU A 66 -0.62 19.33 9.02
CA GLU A 66 -1.97 19.35 8.46
C GLU A 66 -2.14 20.51 7.47
N ARG A 67 -1.66 21.68 7.80
CA ARG A 67 -1.70 22.85 6.92
C ARG A 67 -0.88 22.65 5.66
N GLY A 68 0.38 22.19 5.80
CA GLY A 68 1.28 21.98 4.68
C GLY A 68 0.80 20.87 3.75
N LEU A 69 0.36 19.74 4.31
CA LEU A 69 -0.16 18.62 3.53
C LEU A 69 -1.49 18.96 2.84
N SER A 70 -2.39 19.66 3.53
CA SER A 70 -3.67 20.11 2.94
C SER A 70 -3.45 21.07 1.77
N ALA A 71 -2.47 21.98 1.89
CA ALA A 71 -2.10 22.87 0.79
C ALA A 71 -1.50 22.12 -0.41
N MET A 72 -0.70 21.08 -0.16
CA MET A 72 -0.09 20.25 -1.21
C MET A 72 -1.12 19.40 -1.95
N VAL A 73 -2.07 18.82 -1.24
CA VAL A 73 -3.09 17.90 -1.79
C VAL A 73 -4.29 18.66 -2.36
N GLY A 74 -4.55 19.89 -1.90
CA GLY A 74 -5.73 20.69 -2.26
C GLY A 74 -7.02 20.26 -1.56
N ALA A 75 -6.92 19.46 -0.50
CA ALA A 75 -8.02 19.00 0.33
C ALA A 75 -7.60 18.91 1.80
N PRO A 76 -8.53 19.04 2.76
CA PRO A 76 -8.19 18.90 4.18
C PRO A 76 -7.57 17.53 4.48
N ILE A 77 -6.40 17.54 5.12
CA ILE A 77 -5.74 16.36 5.67
C ILE A 77 -5.87 16.43 7.19
N ILE A 78 -6.30 15.33 7.77
CA ILE A 78 -6.42 15.14 9.22
C ILE A 78 -5.39 14.11 9.62
N ILE A 79 -4.56 14.44 10.60
CA ILE A 79 -3.59 13.53 11.20
C ILE A 79 -4.29 12.74 12.32
N ASP A 80 -4.29 11.41 12.21
CA ASP A 80 -4.91 10.53 13.20
C ASP A 80 -4.14 10.55 14.53
N SER A 81 -2.81 10.37 14.47
CA SER A 81 -1.93 10.44 15.64
C SER A 81 -0.52 10.91 15.28
N ILE A 82 0.19 11.44 16.29
CA ILE A 82 1.62 11.70 16.27
C ILE A 82 2.24 10.99 17.48
N GLU A 83 3.18 10.10 17.22
CA GLU A 83 3.83 9.25 18.22
C GLU A 83 5.34 9.52 18.27
N PRO A 84 5.98 9.48 19.44
CA PRO A 84 7.42 9.58 19.53
C PRO A 84 8.10 8.36 18.92
N THR A 85 9.31 8.55 18.37
CA THR A 85 10.17 7.47 17.91
C THR A 85 11.42 7.37 18.81
N PRO A 86 12.19 6.27 18.72
CA PRO A 86 13.50 6.18 19.38
C PRO A 86 14.51 7.23 18.90
N ALA A 87 14.29 7.87 17.74
CA ALA A 87 15.07 8.99 17.26
C ALA A 87 14.42 10.31 17.75
N PRO A 88 15.00 11.05 18.70
CA PRO A 88 14.33 12.19 19.38
C PRO A 88 13.85 13.31 18.45
N GLU A 89 14.53 13.48 17.32
CA GLU A 89 14.20 14.52 16.32
C GLU A 89 13.10 14.10 15.34
N LEU A 90 12.65 12.82 15.42
CA LEU A 90 11.62 12.28 14.54
C LEU A 90 10.39 11.86 15.33
N VAL A 91 9.24 12.12 14.73
CA VAL A 91 7.95 11.61 15.18
C VAL A 91 7.32 10.75 14.09
N GLU A 92 6.56 9.77 14.51
CA GLU A 92 5.69 8.99 13.63
C GLU A 92 4.36 9.71 13.47
N VAL A 93 3.87 9.79 12.25
CA VAL A 93 2.63 10.48 11.89
C VAL A 93 1.73 9.51 11.17
N ASN A 94 0.55 9.24 11.71
CA ASN A 94 -0.44 8.37 11.12
C ASN A 94 -1.53 9.20 10.43
N ILE A 95 -1.79 8.90 9.15
CA ILE A 95 -2.76 9.61 8.31
C ILE A 95 -3.54 8.57 7.52
N ALA A 96 -4.84 8.47 7.72
CA ALA A 96 -5.74 7.55 7.01
C ALA A 96 -5.25 6.09 6.99
N GLY A 97 -4.61 5.67 8.09
CA GLY A 97 -4.07 4.32 8.26
C GLY A 97 -2.68 4.08 7.69
N ASP A 98 -2.09 5.03 6.98
CA ASP A 98 -0.70 4.99 6.54
C ASP A 98 0.23 5.68 7.56
N THR A 99 1.44 5.14 7.73
CA THR A 99 2.44 5.65 8.65
C THR A 99 3.54 6.39 7.91
N PHE A 100 3.85 7.58 8.36
CA PHE A 100 4.91 8.47 7.88
C PHE A 100 5.83 8.87 9.03
N PHE A 101 6.97 9.48 8.69
CA PHE A 101 7.86 10.11 9.68
C PHE A 101 8.02 11.58 9.37
N ALA A 102 8.09 12.39 10.41
CA ALA A 102 8.32 13.82 10.29
C ALA A 102 9.33 14.29 11.34
N THR A 103 9.91 15.46 11.14
CA THR A 103 10.64 16.12 12.21
C THR A 103 9.70 16.54 13.34
N ALA A 104 10.20 16.58 14.57
CA ALA A 104 9.41 16.90 15.75
C ALA A 104 8.79 18.32 15.71
N ASP A 105 9.34 19.22 14.86
CA ASP A 105 8.79 20.55 14.61
C ASP A 105 7.76 20.59 13.46
N GLY A 106 7.52 19.45 12.79
CA GLY A 106 6.56 19.31 11.69
C GLY A 106 6.97 19.96 10.37
N LYS A 107 8.22 20.42 10.21
CA LYS A 107 8.64 21.12 8.99
C LYS A 107 9.04 20.19 7.85
N PHE A 108 9.47 18.96 8.14
CA PHE A 108 9.88 17.99 7.16
C PHE A 108 9.12 16.71 7.35
N LEU A 109 8.69 16.07 6.24
CA LEU A 109 8.01 14.79 6.20
C LEU A 109 8.80 13.83 5.31
N LEU A 110 8.99 12.60 5.77
CA LEU A 110 9.56 11.52 4.99
C LEU A 110 8.41 10.77 4.30
N LEU A 111 8.39 10.83 2.97
CA LEU A 111 7.43 10.07 2.16
C LEU A 111 8.10 8.76 1.69
N ASN A 112 7.38 7.64 1.84
CA ASN A 112 7.82 6.32 1.38
C ASN A 112 9.15 5.84 2.00
N GLY A 113 9.43 6.23 3.24
CA GLY A 113 10.63 5.81 3.97
C GLY A 113 10.31 4.94 5.17
N ASP A 114 11.17 3.93 5.41
CA ASP A 114 11.13 3.15 6.64
C ASP A 114 12.12 3.72 7.65
N LEU A 115 11.74 3.71 8.93
CA LEU A 115 12.66 3.98 10.03
C LEU A 115 13.37 2.69 10.42
N LEU A 116 14.69 2.66 10.22
CA LEU A 116 15.53 1.56 10.63
C LEU A 116 16.38 1.95 11.84
N SER A 117 16.37 1.12 12.86
CA SER A 117 17.35 1.19 13.95
C SER A 117 18.61 0.43 13.52
N ILE A 118 19.75 1.13 13.50
CA ILE A 118 21.04 0.52 13.20
C ILE A 118 21.68 0.07 14.50
N THR A 119 22.03 -1.22 14.57
CA THR A 119 22.66 -1.87 15.72
C THR A 119 24.01 -2.45 15.33
N GLU A 120 24.81 -2.88 16.29
CA GLU A 120 26.10 -3.53 16.04
C GLU A 120 25.97 -4.84 15.24
N THR A 121 24.81 -5.49 15.33
CA THR A 121 24.54 -6.79 14.69
C THR A 121 23.73 -6.69 13.41
N GLY A 122 23.29 -5.47 13.01
CA GLY A 122 22.51 -5.26 11.80
C GLY A 122 21.51 -4.11 11.91
N ALA A 123 20.48 -4.15 11.09
CA ALA A 123 19.41 -3.15 11.06
C ALA A 123 18.06 -3.80 11.42
N VAL A 124 17.29 -3.12 12.27
CA VAL A 124 15.90 -3.48 12.62
C VAL A 124 14.96 -2.47 11.97
N ASN A 125 14.00 -2.95 11.17
CA ASN A 125 13.01 -2.09 10.54
C ASN A 125 11.83 -1.85 11.49
N LEU A 126 11.88 -0.73 12.22
CA LEU A 126 10.85 -0.35 13.21
C LEU A 126 9.49 -0.09 12.55
N SER A 127 9.48 0.40 11.31
CA SER A 127 8.26 0.59 10.56
C SER A 127 7.59 -0.73 10.21
N GLU A 128 8.37 -1.73 9.80
CA GLU A 128 7.82 -3.05 9.47
C GLU A 128 7.31 -3.78 10.71
N GLU A 129 7.99 -3.67 11.85
CA GLU A 129 7.50 -4.24 13.12
C GLU A 129 6.09 -3.73 13.45
N LYS A 130 5.84 -2.43 13.33
CA LYS A 130 4.50 -1.85 13.54
C LYS A 130 3.49 -2.34 12.52
N ARG A 131 3.87 -2.39 11.24
CA ARG A 131 3.01 -2.94 10.18
C ARG A 131 2.65 -4.40 10.42
N VAL A 132 3.59 -5.20 10.91
CA VAL A 132 3.34 -6.60 11.29
C VAL A 132 2.27 -6.69 12.38
N VAL A 133 2.40 -5.91 13.45
CA VAL A 133 1.41 -5.88 14.55
C VAL A 133 0.02 -5.50 14.03
N LYS A 134 -0.06 -4.46 13.20
CA LYS A 134 -1.33 -4.04 12.57
C LYS A 134 -1.93 -5.17 11.71
N ARG A 135 -1.10 -5.81 10.86
CA ARG A 135 -1.56 -6.92 9.99
C ARG A 135 -2.05 -8.11 10.79
N LEU A 136 -1.36 -8.47 11.88
CA LEU A 136 -1.79 -9.55 12.77
C LEU A 136 -3.19 -9.29 13.33
N GLY A 137 -3.48 -8.08 13.79
CA GLY A 137 -4.82 -7.71 14.25
C GLY A 137 -5.88 -7.84 13.16
N LEU A 138 -5.55 -7.45 11.91
CA LEU A 138 -6.50 -7.51 10.80
C LEU A 138 -6.74 -8.92 10.26
N ILE A 139 -5.74 -9.82 10.35
CA ILE A 139 -5.88 -11.20 9.82
C ILE A 139 -6.38 -12.19 10.86
N SER A 140 -6.33 -11.87 12.17
CA SER A 140 -6.75 -12.78 13.26
C SER A 140 -8.22 -13.14 13.17
N ASP A 141 -9.06 -12.21 12.74
CA ASP A 141 -10.51 -12.33 12.72
C ASP A 141 -11.09 -12.69 11.34
N LEU A 142 -10.21 -13.08 10.39
CA LEU A 142 -10.64 -13.41 9.05
C LEU A 142 -11.44 -14.71 9.00
N ASP A 143 -12.65 -14.64 8.46
CA ASP A 143 -13.49 -15.82 8.22
C ASP A 143 -13.00 -16.57 6.97
N THR A 144 -12.45 -17.76 7.18
CA THR A 144 -11.98 -18.62 6.09
C THR A 144 -13.12 -19.09 5.16
N SER A 145 -14.37 -19.04 5.60
CA SER A 145 -15.53 -19.36 4.75
C SER A 145 -15.71 -18.36 3.60
N GLU A 146 -15.23 -17.14 3.75
CA GLU A 146 -15.21 -16.10 2.70
C GLU A 146 -14.04 -16.28 1.72
N MET A 147 -13.07 -17.13 2.02
CA MET A 147 -11.87 -17.37 1.21
C MET A 147 -12.00 -18.58 0.31
N ILE A 148 -11.08 -18.72 -0.65
CA ILE A 148 -10.88 -19.98 -1.36
C ILE A 148 -9.62 -20.60 -0.79
N VAL A 149 -9.81 -21.67 0.00
CA VAL A 149 -8.75 -22.33 0.75
C VAL A 149 -8.28 -23.59 0.03
N PHE A 150 -6.97 -23.70 -0.15
CA PHE A 150 -6.29 -24.92 -0.60
C PHE A 150 -5.47 -25.46 0.57
N ALA A 151 -6.01 -26.50 1.20
CA ALA A 151 -5.39 -27.12 2.36
C ALA A 151 -4.62 -28.39 1.97
N PRO A 152 -3.53 -28.70 2.66
CA PRO A 152 -2.82 -29.97 2.49
C PRO A 152 -3.70 -31.16 2.86
N ALA A 153 -3.44 -32.33 2.25
CA ALA A 153 -4.11 -33.58 2.63
C ALA A 153 -3.68 -34.09 4.02
N GLY A 154 -2.52 -33.67 4.49
CA GLY A 154 -1.95 -33.96 5.80
C GLY A 154 -2.13 -32.79 6.79
N PRO A 155 -1.38 -32.83 7.92
CA PRO A 155 -1.43 -31.76 8.90
C PRO A 155 -1.02 -30.41 8.29
N VAL A 156 -1.78 -29.35 8.60
CA VAL A 156 -1.38 -27.97 8.32
C VAL A 156 -0.25 -27.59 9.30
N LYS A 157 0.92 -27.27 8.77
CA LYS A 157 2.05 -26.77 9.55
C LYS A 157 1.98 -25.24 9.71
N ASP A 158 1.59 -24.55 8.64
CA ASP A 158 1.39 -23.10 8.63
C ASP A 158 0.46 -22.69 7.48
N TYR A 159 0.07 -21.43 7.43
CA TYR A 159 -0.77 -20.89 6.36
C TYR A 159 -0.28 -19.54 5.83
N ILE A 160 -0.66 -19.25 4.60
CA ILE A 160 -0.45 -17.95 3.96
C ILE A 160 -1.77 -17.41 3.39
N ASN A 161 -2.01 -16.11 3.60
CA ASN A 161 -3.10 -15.38 2.97
C ASN A 161 -2.59 -14.73 1.69
N VAL A 162 -3.20 -15.06 0.55
CA VAL A 162 -2.73 -14.63 -0.77
C VAL A 162 -3.76 -13.74 -1.45
N PHE A 163 -3.45 -12.45 -1.54
CA PHE A 163 -4.22 -11.51 -2.34
C PHE A 163 -3.95 -11.73 -3.82
N THR A 164 -5.00 -12.07 -4.56
CA THR A 164 -4.86 -12.60 -5.92
C THR A 164 -5.77 -11.94 -6.95
N ASP A 165 -5.29 -11.89 -8.19
CA ASP A 165 -6.03 -11.46 -9.38
C ASP A 165 -5.88 -12.53 -10.46
N ILE A 166 -6.97 -12.91 -11.13
CA ILE A 166 -6.93 -13.94 -12.18
C ILE A 166 -6.25 -13.46 -13.46
N THR A 167 -6.23 -12.15 -13.70
CA THR A 167 -5.55 -11.55 -14.86
C THR A 167 -4.04 -11.40 -14.65
N CYS A 168 -3.55 -11.63 -13.44
CA CYS A 168 -2.14 -11.50 -13.08
C CYS A 168 -1.35 -12.77 -13.42
N GLY A 169 -0.34 -12.65 -14.30
CA GLY A 169 0.53 -13.77 -14.68
C GLY A 169 1.29 -14.38 -13.51
N TYR A 170 1.80 -13.58 -12.59
CA TYR A 170 2.49 -14.08 -11.39
C TYR A 170 1.55 -14.75 -10.39
N CYS A 171 0.28 -14.34 -10.32
CA CYS A 171 -0.72 -15.06 -9.54
C CYS A 171 -1.02 -16.44 -10.13
N ARG A 172 -1.04 -16.55 -11.46
CA ARG A 172 -1.18 -17.85 -12.14
C ARG A 172 0.05 -18.72 -11.88
N LYS A 173 1.25 -18.13 -11.93
CA LYS A 173 2.50 -18.84 -11.63
C LYS A 173 2.52 -19.38 -10.20
N LEU A 174 2.13 -18.56 -9.21
CA LEU A 174 2.03 -19.03 -7.82
C LEU A 174 1.01 -20.18 -7.67
N HIS A 175 -0.09 -20.12 -8.42
CA HIS A 175 -1.11 -21.19 -8.35
C HIS A 175 -0.63 -22.55 -8.90
N LEU A 176 0.33 -22.54 -9.81
CA LEU A 176 0.97 -23.78 -10.29
C LEU A 176 1.81 -24.47 -9.22
N GLU A 177 2.20 -23.77 -8.17
CA GLU A 177 2.98 -24.29 -7.05
C GLU A 177 2.09 -24.85 -5.92
N MET A 178 0.77 -24.91 -6.12
CA MET A 178 -0.17 -25.29 -5.08
C MET A 178 0.11 -26.67 -4.49
N ASP A 179 0.40 -27.64 -5.35
CA ASP A 179 0.68 -29.02 -4.92
C ASP A 179 1.98 -29.08 -4.08
N ASP A 180 3.03 -28.33 -4.45
CA ASP A 180 4.27 -28.29 -3.69
C ASP A 180 4.06 -27.57 -2.35
N LEU A 181 3.33 -26.45 -2.31
CA LEU A 181 2.98 -25.75 -1.07
C LEU A 181 2.21 -26.67 -0.12
N ASN A 182 1.18 -27.36 -0.62
CA ASN A 182 0.37 -28.27 0.18
C ASN A 182 1.18 -29.51 0.64
N GLN A 183 2.05 -30.08 -0.19
CA GLN A 183 2.95 -31.18 0.20
C GLN A 183 3.87 -30.78 1.36
N ARG A 184 4.31 -29.53 1.43
CA ARG A 184 5.09 -28.99 2.55
C ARG A 184 4.28 -28.76 3.82
N GLY A 185 2.94 -28.84 3.73
CA GLY A 185 2.02 -28.58 4.85
C GLY A 185 1.58 -27.11 4.94
N ILE A 186 1.74 -26.34 3.89
CA ILE A 186 1.31 -24.94 3.85
C ILE A 186 -0.11 -24.85 3.29
N GLU A 187 -1.03 -24.31 4.09
CA GLU A 187 -2.38 -23.97 3.64
C GLU A 187 -2.38 -22.62 2.93
N VAL A 188 -2.99 -22.56 1.74
CA VAL A 188 -3.10 -21.32 0.96
C VAL A 188 -4.53 -20.80 1.01
N ARG A 189 -4.71 -19.58 1.53
CA ARG A 189 -6.00 -18.89 1.67
C ARG A 189 -6.05 -17.73 0.69
N TYR A 190 -6.82 -17.88 -0.38
CA TYR A 190 -6.96 -16.80 -1.36
C TYR A 190 -7.99 -15.75 -0.95
N LEU A 191 -7.58 -14.49 -1.06
CA LEU A 191 -8.43 -13.31 -0.99
C LEU A 191 -8.42 -12.61 -2.35
N ALA A 192 -9.56 -12.12 -2.79
CA ALA A 192 -9.69 -11.45 -4.08
C ALA A 192 -9.11 -10.04 -4.02
N TYR A 193 -8.24 -9.72 -4.96
CA TYR A 193 -7.69 -8.37 -5.09
C TYR A 193 -7.62 -7.96 -6.57
N PRO A 194 -8.76 -7.55 -7.16
CA PRO A 194 -8.80 -7.09 -8.54
C PRO A 194 -8.01 -5.79 -8.68
N ARG A 195 -6.91 -5.80 -9.45
CA ARG A 195 -6.01 -4.65 -9.61
C ARG A 195 -6.69 -3.43 -10.24
N GLY A 196 -7.78 -3.64 -10.97
CA GLY A 196 -8.62 -2.57 -11.53
C GLY A 196 -9.62 -1.97 -10.53
N GLY A 197 -9.66 -2.45 -9.28
CA GLY A 197 -10.62 -2.06 -8.26
C GLY A 197 -11.89 -2.94 -8.23
N PRO A 198 -12.73 -2.75 -7.20
CA PRO A 198 -13.87 -3.64 -6.93
C PRO A 198 -14.99 -3.55 -7.99
N ASP A 199 -15.04 -2.48 -8.77
CA ASP A 199 -16.05 -2.28 -9.82
C ASP A 199 -15.51 -2.63 -11.23
N SER A 200 -14.35 -3.29 -11.32
CA SER A 200 -13.73 -3.64 -12.59
C SER A 200 -14.26 -4.96 -13.15
N GLN A 201 -14.04 -5.16 -14.46
CA GLN A 201 -14.31 -6.46 -15.10
C GLN A 201 -13.54 -7.61 -14.39
N GLY A 202 -12.31 -7.34 -13.92
CA GLY A 202 -11.54 -8.31 -13.14
C GLY A 202 -12.21 -8.70 -11.83
N ALA A 203 -12.94 -7.77 -11.20
CA ALA A 203 -13.73 -8.07 -10.00
C ALA A 203 -14.88 -9.03 -10.31
N SER A 204 -15.68 -8.75 -11.36
CA SER A 204 -16.77 -9.65 -11.79
C SER A 204 -16.27 -11.03 -12.19
N GLN A 205 -15.10 -11.09 -12.83
CA GLN A 205 -14.45 -12.36 -13.12
C GLN A 205 -14.04 -13.11 -11.85
N LEU A 206 -13.42 -12.44 -10.87
CA LEU A 206 -13.10 -13.05 -9.57
C LEU A 206 -14.35 -13.51 -8.84
N ALA A 207 -15.43 -12.73 -8.83
CA ALA A 207 -16.71 -13.11 -8.23
C ALA A 207 -17.20 -14.47 -8.74
N THR A 208 -16.98 -14.78 -10.02
CA THR A 208 -17.35 -16.09 -10.62
C THR A 208 -16.75 -17.27 -9.84
N ALA A 209 -15.51 -17.16 -9.36
CA ALA A 209 -14.90 -18.22 -8.57
C ALA A 209 -15.50 -18.29 -7.15
N TRP A 210 -15.70 -17.13 -6.50
CA TRP A 210 -16.25 -17.05 -5.14
C TRP A 210 -17.73 -17.45 -5.06
N CYS A 211 -18.51 -17.18 -6.11
CA CYS A 211 -19.93 -17.54 -6.21
C CYS A 211 -20.17 -18.97 -6.74
N SER A 212 -19.10 -19.70 -7.06
CA SER A 212 -19.21 -21.08 -7.54
C SER A 212 -19.47 -22.07 -6.41
N LYS A 213 -20.22 -23.13 -6.72
CA LYS A 213 -20.38 -24.28 -5.80
C LYS A 213 -19.07 -24.99 -5.50
N ASN A 214 -18.16 -25.03 -6.48
CA ASN A 214 -16.80 -25.56 -6.30
C ASN A 214 -15.79 -24.46 -6.57
N ARG A 215 -15.55 -23.64 -5.55
CA ARG A 215 -14.68 -22.46 -5.61
C ARG A 215 -13.26 -22.80 -6.06
N GLN A 216 -12.66 -23.86 -5.49
CA GLN A 216 -11.30 -24.31 -5.80
C GLN A 216 -11.15 -24.68 -7.27
N ALA A 217 -11.98 -25.61 -7.75
CA ALA A 217 -11.91 -26.05 -9.14
C ALA A 217 -12.18 -24.90 -10.13
N THR A 218 -13.12 -24.00 -9.79
CA THR A 218 -13.41 -22.84 -10.63
C THR A 218 -12.23 -21.90 -10.69
N LEU A 219 -11.63 -21.54 -9.55
CA LEU A 219 -10.46 -20.67 -9.49
C LEU A 219 -9.28 -21.28 -10.27
N THR A 220 -9.01 -22.58 -10.10
CA THR A 220 -7.94 -23.30 -10.79
C THR A 220 -8.12 -23.26 -12.32
N ARG A 221 -9.34 -23.51 -12.82
CA ARG A 221 -9.64 -23.40 -14.25
C ARG A 221 -9.41 -21.98 -14.78
N MET A 222 -9.85 -20.96 -14.04
CA MET A 222 -9.65 -19.56 -14.42
C MET A 222 -8.17 -19.17 -14.40
N LYS A 223 -7.41 -19.65 -13.41
CA LYS A 223 -5.95 -19.48 -13.36
C LYS A 223 -5.22 -20.18 -14.51
N ALA A 224 -5.75 -21.30 -14.98
CA ALA A 224 -5.28 -21.97 -16.19
C ALA A 224 -5.68 -21.25 -17.50
N GLY A 225 -6.40 -20.12 -17.41
CA GLY A 225 -6.79 -19.31 -18.57
C GLY A 225 -8.12 -19.70 -19.19
N VAL A 226 -8.90 -20.56 -18.55
CA VAL A 226 -10.24 -20.91 -19.03
C VAL A 226 -11.19 -19.75 -18.76
N GLU A 227 -11.79 -19.21 -19.80
CA GLU A 227 -12.86 -18.23 -19.68
C GLU A 227 -14.16 -18.91 -19.26
N LEU A 228 -14.79 -18.35 -18.22
CA LEU A 228 -16.06 -18.85 -17.71
C LEU A 228 -17.12 -17.75 -17.80
N PRO A 229 -18.40 -18.12 -18.00
CA PRO A 229 -19.48 -17.14 -17.89
C PRO A 229 -19.45 -16.45 -16.53
N ILE A 230 -19.71 -15.15 -16.53
CA ILE A 230 -19.74 -14.36 -15.28
C ILE A 230 -20.89 -14.90 -14.40
N ASN A 231 -20.52 -15.19 -13.16
CA ASN A 231 -21.42 -15.55 -12.08
C ASN A 231 -21.12 -14.66 -10.88
N ASP A 232 -21.93 -13.64 -10.72
CA ASP A 232 -21.79 -12.65 -9.66
C ASP A 232 -22.99 -12.76 -8.71
N CYS A 233 -22.70 -13.10 -7.46
CA CYS A 233 -23.71 -13.23 -6.41
C CYS A 233 -23.67 -11.99 -5.49
N ALA A 234 -24.83 -11.63 -4.94
CA ALA A 234 -24.98 -10.43 -4.13
C ALA A 234 -24.04 -10.39 -2.90
N ASP A 235 -23.75 -11.57 -2.33
CA ASP A 235 -22.96 -11.69 -1.11
C ASP A 235 -21.48 -12.05 -1.38
N ASN A 236 -20.96 -11.76 -2.60
CA ASN A 236 -19.57 -12.03 -2.88
C ASN A 236 -18.65 -11.11 -2.04
N PRO A 237 -17.51 -11.61 -1.52
CA PRO A 237 -16.63 -10.85 -0.63
C PRO A 237 -15.59 -9.98 -1.36
N ILE A 238 -15.69 -9.77 -2.67
CA ILE A 238 -14.62 -9.15 -3.47
C ILE A 238 -14.29 -7.74 -2.99
N ALA A 239 -15.32 -6.91 -2.77
CA ALA A 239 -15.11 -5.54 -2.29
C ALA A 239 -14.51 -5.50 -0.87
N LYS A 240 -14.95 -6.41 0.01
CA LYS A 240 -14.43 -6.56 1.38
C LYS A 240 -12.96 -6.97 1.36
N HIS A 241 -12.61 -7.98 0.56
CA HIS A 241 -11.23 -8.43 0.40
C HIS A 241 -10.32 -7.35 -0.21
N PHE A 242 -10.83 -6.59 -1.18
CA PHE A 242 -10.09 -5.48 -1.78
C PHE A 242 -9.83 -4.37 -0.76
N ALA A 243 -10.82 -3.98 0.04
CA ALA A 243 -10.67 -2.99 1.09
C ALA A 243 -9.64 -3.45 2.14
N LEU A 244 -9.76 -4.70 2.61
CA LEU A 244 -8.80 -5.30 3.54
C LEU A 244 -7.38 -5.31 2.97
N GLY A 245 -7.20 -5.68 1.68
CA GLY A 245 -5.89 -5.67 1.05
C GLY A 245 -5.26 -4.28 1.04
N ASN A 246 -6.05 -3.23 0.77
CA ASN A 246 -5.57 -1.85 0.85
C ASN A 246 -5.13 -1.48 2.28
N GLU A 247 -5.90 -1.88 3.29
CA GLU A 247 -5.60 -1.61 4.69
C GLU A 247 -4.36 -2.35 5.18
N LEU A 248 -4.12 -3.57 4.69
CA LEU A 248 -2.91 -4.35 4.94
C LEU A 248 -1.67 -3.81 4.20
N GLY A 249 -1.86 -2.87 3.26
CA GLY A 249 -0.77 -2.28 2.46
C GLY A 249 -0.44 -3.06 1.19
N VAL A 250 -1.37 -3.85 0.65
CA VAL A 250 -1.21 -4.51 -0.66
C VAL A 250 -1.14 -3.48 -1.77
N ARG A 251 -0.05 -3.50 -2.56
CA ARG A 251 0.18 -2.57 -3.69
C ARG A 251 0.21 -3.28 -5.04
N GLY A 252 0.08 -4.61 -5.06
CA GLY A 252 0.09 -5.43 -6.27
C GLY A 252 -0.19 -6.89 -5.96
N THR A 253 -0.28 -7.72 -7.00
CA THR A 253 -0.58 -9.15 -6.85
C THR A 253 0.47 -10.03 -7.53
N PRO A 254 0.73 -11.23 -6.99
CA PRO A 254 0.24 -11.69 -5.70
C PRO A 254 0.87 -10.88 -4.57
N ALA A 255 0.15 -10.67 -3.46
CA ALA A 255 0.72 -10.25 -2.19
C ALA A 255 0.39 -11.32 -1.16
N ILE A 256 1.39 -11.72 -0.40
CA ILE A 256 1.29 -12.82 0.55
C ILE A 256 1.45 -12.26 1.94
N VAL A 257 0.47 -12.49 2.82
CA VAL A 257 0.56 -12.18 4.25
C VAL A 257 0.65 -13.49 5.00
N THR A 258 1.77 -13.69 5.68
CA THR A 258 2.03 -14.91 6.46
C THR A 258 1.19 -14.94 7.74
N SER A 259 1.12 -16.09 8.39
CA SER A 259 0.51 -16.26 9.72
C SER A 259 1.16 -15.35 10.77
N SER A 260 2.42 -14.99 10.60
CA SER A 260 3.17 -14.06 11.47
C SER A 260 2.98 -12.59 11.13
N GLY A 261 2.13 -12.23 10.13
CA GLY A 261 1.87 -10.85 9.73
C GLY A 261 2.91 -10.25 8.79
N MET A 262 3.94 -11.01 8.38
CA MET A 262 4.93 -10.55 7.41
C MET A 262 4.29 -10.41 6.02
N MET A 263 4.57 -9.31 5.33
CA MET A 263 4.15 -9.08 3.94
C MET A 263 5.26 -9.48 2.98
N ILE A 264 4.96 -10.40 2.06
CA ILE A 264 5.85 -10.81 0.98
C ILE A 264 5.22 -10.31 -0.34
N PRO A 265 5.76 -9.24 -0.94
CA PRO A 265 5.23 -8.72 -2.19
C PRO A 265 5.69 -9.59 -3.37
N GLY A 266 4.76 -9.87 -4.27
CA GLY A 266 5.04 -10.61 -5.50
C GLY A 266 5.16 -12.12 -5.30
N TYR A 267 5.49 -12.79 -6.41
CA TYR A 267 5.67 -14.24 -6.48
C TYR A 267 6.99 -14.65 -5.81
N ARG A 268 6.93 -15.75 -5.07
CA ARG A 268 8.09 -16.54 -4.62
C ARG A 268 7.83 -18.03 -4.92
N PRO A 269 8.85 -18.82 -5.28
CA PRO A 269 8.74 -20.27 -5.38
C PRO A 269 8.29 -20.91 -4.05
N ALA A 270 7.62 -22.05 -4.11
CA ALA A 270 7.12 -22.77 -2.92
C ALA A 270 8.22 -23.07 -1.91
N ALA A 271 9.41 -23.48 -2.37
CA ALA A 271 10.55 -23.74 -1.51
C ALA A 271 11.02 -22.49 -0.76
N ASP A 272 11.09 -21.34 -1.46
CA ASP A 272 11.50 -20.07 -0.85
C ASP A 272 10.46 -19.60 0.18
N LEU A 273 9.16 -19.73 -0.14
CA LEU A 273 8.08 -19.41 0.78
C LEU A 273 8.15 -20.29 2.04
N ALA A 274 8.35 -21.59 1.87
CA ALA A 274 8.48 -22.52 2.99
C ALA A 274 9.65 -22.12 3.91
N GLN A 275 10.80 -21.80 3.33
CA GLN A 275 11.96 -21.32 4.09
C GLN A 275 11.67 -20.01 4.82
N MET A 276 11.01 -19.03 4.15
CA MET A 276 10.68 -17.73 4.73
C MET A 276 9.73 -17.82 5.92
N ILE A 277 8.83 -18.81 5.93
CA ILE A 277 7.87 -19.01 7.03
C ILE A 277 8.30 -20.11 8.02
N GLY A 278 9.49 -20.70 7.85
CA GLY A 278 10.04 -21.69 8.74
C GLY A 278 9.40 -23.08 8.64
N VAL A 279 8.82 -23.42 7.49
CA VAL A 279 8.23 -24.75 7.19
C VAL A 279 9.21 -25.53 6.30
N GLU A 280 9.81 -26.58 6.85
CA GLU A 280 10.69 -27.51 6.12
C GLU A 280 9.96 -28.78 5.65
#